data_0a5cf88fe69f8f3a72e5e79304b5260d
#
_entry.id   0a5cf88fe69f8f3a72e5e79304b5260d
#
_cell.length_a   1.000
_cell.length_b   1.000
_cell.length_c   1.000
_cell.angle_alpha   90.00
_cell.angle_beta   90.00
_cell.angle_gamma   90.00
#
_symmetry.space_group_name_H-M   'P 1'
#
loop_
_entity.id
_entity.type
_entity.pdbx_description
1 polymer ?
#
loop_
_entity_poly.entity_id
_entity_poly.type
_entity_poly.pdbx_seq_one_letter_code
_entity_poly.pdbx_strand_id
1 'polypeptide(L)'
;MRNRSTYVAIDNALASFLNHLSVERGASKHTIAAYRRDLSSLEAYLESGGAQIASASPASIRDYIANLRSHGMSEASIARRVVAIRSFFRFCSKEYGVSDISPDIDVPRIPKRLPKALSISEVNSLIDGAGSEGVQLRDRALIELLYSSGARVSEVVSLNLHDVSSTTEDVATIMVRGKGGKDRIVPVGSFARRAMDD
;
A
#
# COMPACT_ATOMS: atom_id res chain seq x y z
N MET A 1 -26.17 15.76 -26.82
CA MET A 1 -27.04 15.39 -25.66
C MET A 1 -26.42 14.21 -24.97
N ARG A 2 -25.65 14.36 -23.86
CA ARG A 2 -25.13 13.25 -23.05
C ARG A 2 -26.28 12.70 -22.21
N ASN A 3 -26.49 11.39 -22.31
CA ASN A 3 -27.66 10.69 -21.81
C ASN A 3 -27.70 10.70 -20.26
N ARG A 4 -28.79 11.12 -19.64
CA ARG A 4 -29.03 11.12 -18.18
C ARG A 4 -28.76 9.74 -17.53
N SER A 5 -28.99 8.66 -18.26
CA SER A 5 -28.73 7.28 -17.85
C SER A 5 -27.22 6.98 -17.60
N THR A 6 -26.33 7.63 -18.33
CA THR A 6 -24.88 7.45 -18.18
C THR A 6 -24.35 8.11 -16.89
N TYR A 7 -24.94 9.22 -16.46
CA TYR A 7 -24.57 9.90 -15.21
C TYR A 7 -24.97 9.09 -13.97
N VAL A 8 -26.16 8.50 -13.95
CA VAL A 8 -26.63 7.64 -12.85
C VAL A 8 -25.76 6.36 -12.73
N ALA A 9 -25.24 5.85 -13.85
CA ALA A 9 -24.34 4.70 -13.84
C ALA A 9 -22.97 5.00 -13.21
N ILE A 10 -22.50 6.25 -13.29
CA ILE A 10 -21.20 6.65 -12.77
C ILE A 10 -21.26 6.99 -11.27
N ASP A 11 -22.41 7.35 -10.72
CA ASP A 11 -22.59 7.59 -9.27
C ASP A 11 -22.28 6.32 -8.42
N ASN A 12 -22.47 5.13 -8.99
CA ASN A 12 -22.07 3.86 -8.37
C ASN A 12 -20.75 3.29 -8.91
N ALA A 13 -20.06 4.01 -9.79
CA ALA A 13 -18.88 3.50 -10.48
C ALA A 13 -17.70 3.24 -9.53
N LEU A 14 -17.58 4.00 -8.44
CA LEU A 14 -16.54 3.77 -7.44
C LEU A 14 -16.70 2.39 -6.79
N ALA A 15 -17.91 2.03 -6.37
CA ALA A 15 -18.18 0.71 -5.78
C ALA A 15 -17.91 -0.41 -6.78
N SER A 16 -18.39 -0.26 -8.03
CA SER A 16 -18.17 -1.22 -9.12
C SER A 16 -16.69 -1.38 -9.45
N PHE A 17 -15.94 -0.28 -9.50
CA PHE A 17 -14.49 -0.31 -9.73
C PHE A 17 -13.74 -1.04 -8.61
N LEU A 18 -14.07 -0.77 -7.34
CA LEU A 18 -13.44 -1.45 -6.21
C LEU A 18 -13.76 -2.95 -6.19
N ASN A 19 -14.97 -3.33 -6.60
CA ASN A 19 -15.37 -4.72 -6.77
C ASN A 19 -14.58 -5.38 -7.91
N HIS A 20 -14.47 -4.73 -9.07
CA HIS A 20 -13.63 -5.18 -10.19
C HIS A 20 -12.18 -5.42 -9.76
N LEU A 21 -11.60 -4.48 -8.98
CA LEU A 21 -10.24 -4.65 -8.47
C LEU A 21 -10.12 -5.87 -7.53
N SER A 22 -11.14 -6.12 -6.71
CA SER A 22 -11.17 -7.25 -5.78
C SER A 22 -11.32 -8.59 -6.49
N VAL A 23 -12.35 -8.71 -7.32
CA VAL A 23 -12.80 -9.99 -7.89
C VAL A 23 -12.01 -10.36 -9.14
N GLU A 24 -11.85 -9.41 -10.07
CA GLU A 24 -11.24 -9.72 -11.36
C GLU A 24 -9.71 -9.51 -11.38
N ARG A 25 -9.22 -8.54 -10.58
CA ARG A 25 -7.79 -8.20 -10.55
C ARG A 25 -7.04 -8.81 -9.36
N GLY A 26 -7.74 -9.43 -8.41
CA GLY A 26 -7.14 -10.01 -7.22
C GLY A 26 -6.33 -9.01 -6.39
N ALA A 27 -6.74 -7.73 -6.39
CA ALA A 27 -6.01 -6.69 -5.68
C ALA A 27 -6.08 -6.92 -4.15
N SER A 28 -4.98 -6.62 -3.45
CA SER A 28 -4.94 -6.78 -2.01
C SER A 28 -5.93 -5.83 -1.30
N LYS A 29 -6.40 -6.22 -0.11
CA LYS A 29 -7.27 -5.37 0.75
C LYS A 29 -6.66 -3.97 0.95
N HIS A 30 -5.35 -3.88 1.13
CA HIS A 30 -4.64 -2.60 1.29
C HIS A 30 -4.68 -1.74 0.02
N THR A 31 -4.55 -2.35 -1.17
CA THR A 31 -4.66 -1.65 -2.45
C THR A 31 -6.07 -1.10 -2.64
N ILE A 32 -7.09 -1.92 -2.38
CA ILE A 32 -8.50 -1.51 -2.49
C ILE A 32 -8.81 -0.36 -1.53
N ALA A 33 -8.36 -0.47 -0.26
CA ALA A 33 -8.54 0.59 0.73
C ALA A 33 -7.81 1.88 0.35
N ALA A 34 -6.60 1.79 -0.23
CA ALA A 34 -5.87 2.95 -0.72
C ALA A 34 -6.59 3.62 -1.89
N TYR A 35 -7.03 2.86 -2.88
CA TYR A 35 -7.76 3.38 -4.04
C TYR A 35 -9.10 4.00 -3.65
N ARG A 36 -9.83 3.38 -2.69
CA ARG A 36 -11.05 3.96 -2.13
C ARG A 36 -10.77 5.35 -1.55
N ARG A 37 -9.78 5.48 -0.67
CA ARG A 37 -9.43 6.77 -0.04
C ARG A 37 -9.03 7.82 -1.08
N ASP A 38 -8.26 7.42 -2.09
CA ASP A 38 -7.78 8.34 -3.12
C ASP A 38 -8.93 8.87 -3.99
N LEU A 39 -9.84 8.01 -4.39
CA LEU A 39 -10.99 8.37 -5.24
C LEU A 39 -12.05 9.12 -4.45
N SER A 40 -12.34 8.73 -3.19
CA SER A 40 -13.25 9.52 -2.34
C SER A 40 -12.71 10.91 -2.05
N SER A 41 -11.37 11.08 -1.95
CA SER A 41 -10.77 12.41 -1.82
C SER A 41 -10.92 13.27 -3.08
N LEU A 42 -10.85 12.67 -4.27
CA LEU A 42 -11.13 13.37 -5.52
C LEU A 42 -12.61 13.76 -5.61
N GLU A 43 -13.50 12.83 -5.30
CA GLU A 43 -14.96 13.05 -5.32
C GLU A 43 -15.34 14.23 -4.41
N ALA A 44 -14.90 14.22 -3.16
CA ALA A 44 -15.15 15.32 -2.22
C ALA A 44 -14.60 16.67 -2.71
N TYR A 45 -13.42 16.69 -3.36
CA TYR A 45 -12.86 17.89 -3.94
C TYR A 45 -13.74 18.44 -5.08
N LEU A 46 -14.18 17.56 -5.98
CA LEU A 46 -15.04 17.96 -7.10
C LEU A 46 -16.39 18.47 -6.62
N GLU A 47 -17.00 17.77 -5.64
CA GLU A 47 -18.28 18.18 -5.05
C GLU A 47 -18.19 19.55 -4.36
N SER A 48 -17.08 19.87 -3.69
CA SER A 48 -16.87 21.18 -3.09
C SER A 48 -16.83 22.32 -4.13
N GLY A 49 -16.47 21.99 -5.37
CA GLY A 49 -16.53 22.89 -6.53
C GLY A 49 -17.85 22.80 -7.31
N GLY A 50 -18.86 22.08 -6.79
CA GLY A 50 -20.16 21.92 -7.47
C GLY A 50 -20.12 20.97 -8.68
N ALA A 51 -19.07 20.14 -8.82
CA ALA A 51 -18.91 19.18 -9.90
C ALA A 51 -19.05 17.74 -9.38
N GLN A 52 -19.46 16.83 -10.26
CA GLN A 52 -19.49 15.39 -9.97
C GLN A 52 -18.28 14.69 -10.62
N ILE A 53 -17.88 13.53 -10.10
CA ILE A 53 -16.80 12.73 -10.66
C ILE A 53 -17.08 12.30 -12.12
N ALA A 54 -18.36 12.14 -12.46
CA ALA A 54 -18.83 11.83 -13.80
C ALA A 54 -18.57 12.93 -14.82
N SER A 55 -18.46 14.19 -14.37
CA SER A 55 -18.18 15.37 -15.21
C SER A 55 -16.72 15.80 -15.15
N ALA A 56 -15.87 15.02 -14.47
CA ALA A 56 -14.45 15.36 -14.34
C ALA A 56 -13.75 15.45 -15.70
N SER A 57 -12.87 16.43 -15.81
CA SER A 57 -12.05 16.69 -16.99
C SER A 57 -10.56 16.63 -16.64
N PRO A 58 -9.67 16.48 -17.61
CA PRO A 58 -8.23 16.60 -17.36
C PRO A 58 -7.84 17.90 -16.64
N ALA A 59 -8.56 19.00 -16.89
CA ALA A 59 -8.34 20.28 -16.23
C ALA A 59 -8.68 20.20 -14.74
N SER A 60 -9.88 19.70 -14.39
CA SER A 60 -10.29 19.57 -12.98
C SER A 60 -9.40 18.60 -12.19
N ILE A 61 -8.84 17.57 -12.84
CA ILE A 61 -7.85 16.69 -12.19
C ILE A 61 -6.52 17.44 -11.98
N ARG A 62 -6.07 18.29 -12.92
CA ARG A 62 -4.86 19.12 -12.70
C ARG A 62 -5.07 20.09 -11.54
N ASP A 63 -6.24 20.70 -11.42
CA ASP A 63 -6.57 21.62 -10.31
C ASP A 63 -6.57 20.86 -8.97
N TYR A 64 -7.14 19.67 -8.94
CA TYR A 64 -7.06 18.77 -7.76
C TYR A 64 -5.61 18.45 -7.37
N ILE A 65 -4.76 18.12 -8.34
CA ILE A 65 -3.33 17.85 -8.10
C ILE A 65 -2.63 19.10 -7.54
N ALA A 66 -2.91 20.28 -8.08
CA ALA A 66 -2.38 21.55 -7.57
C ALA A 66 -2.83 21.80 -6.13
N ASN A 67 -4.09 21.54 -5.82
CA ASN A 67 -4.64 21.63 -4.47
C ASN A 67 -3.92 20.67 -3.50
N LEU A 68 -3.66 19.41 -3.88
CA LEU A 68 -2.90 18.46 -3.04
C LEU A 68 -1.49 18.97 -2.73
N ARG A 69 -0.82 19.60 -3.71
CA ARG A 69 0.51 20.20 -3.52
C ARG A 69 0.47 21.38 -2.56
N SER A 70 -0.50 22.26 -2.68
CA SER A 70 -0.66 23.42 -1.78
C SER A 70 -0.89 22.99 -0.32
N HIS A 71 -1.48 21.82 -0.10
CA HIS A 71 -1.64 21.21 1.22
C HIS A 71 -0.44 20.35 1.68
N GLY A 72 0.70 20.45 1.01
CA GLY A 72 1.96 19.81 1.43
C GLY A 72 2.05 18.31 1.15
N MET A 73 1.20 17.76 0.28
CA MET A 73 1.28 16.33 -0.06
C MET A 73 2.54 16.04 -0.89
N SER A 74 3.24 14.94 -0.55
CA SER A 74 4.43 14.52 -1.28
C SER A 74 4.13 14.10 -2.71
N GLU A 75 5.04 14.37 -3.65
CA GLU A 75 4.90 13.98 -5.07
C GLU A 75 4.72 12.46 -5.23
N ALA A 76 5.31 11.64 -4.35
CA ALA A 76 5.12 10.19 -4.36
C ALA A 76 3.67 9.81 -4.04
N SER A 77 3.05 10.47 -3.06
CA SER A 77 1.65 10.26 -2.70
C SER A 77 0.72 10.74 -3.81
N ILE A 78 1.02 11.89 -4.43
CA ILE A 78 0.27 12.42 -5.55
C ILE A 78 0.34 11.48 -6.75
N ALA A 79 1.53 11.01 -7.12
CA ALA A 79 1.70 10.08 -8.24
C ALA A 79 0.89 8.79 -8.04
N ARG A 80 0.89 8.22 -6.81
CA ARG A 80 0.07 7.06 -6.49
C ARG A 80 -1.43 7.35 -6.67
N ARG A 81 -1.91 8.52 -6.19
CA ARG A 81 -3.31 8.94 -6.38
C ARG A 81 -3.66 9.09 -7.86
N VAL A 82 -2.79 9.71 -8.64
CA VAL A 82 -2.99 9.86 -10.09
C VAL A 82 -3.08 8.49 -10.77
N VAL A 83 -2.30 7.50 -10.36
CA VAL A 83 -2.42 6.13 -10.89
C VAL A 83 -3.78 5.53 -10.56
N ALA A 84 -4.30 5.73 -9.35
CA ALA A 84 -5.64 5.28 -8.97
C ALA A 84 -6.73 5.97 -9.83
N ILE A 85 -6.64 7.28 -10.00
CA ILE A 85 -7.56 8.09 -10.81
C ILE A 85 -7.55 7.62 -12.27
N ARG A 86 -6.39 7.46 -12.87
CA ARG A 86 -6.27 6.95 -14.26
C ARG A 86 -6.85 5.55 -14.39
N SER A 87 -6.61 4.68 -13.41
CA SER A 87 -7.17 3.32 -13.42
C SER A 87 -8.69 3.34 -13.37
N PHE A 88 -9.26 4.22 -12.55
CA PHE A 88 -10.70 4.40 -12.42
C PHE A 88 -11.34 4.92 -13.73
N PHE A 89 -10.82 5.98 -14.34
CA PHE A 89 -11.39 6.51 -15.58
C PHE A 89 -11.25 5.53 -16.76
N ARG A 90 -10.18 4.76 -16.81
CA ARG A 90 -10.02 3.68 -17.79
C ARG A 90 -11.06 2.57 -17.58
N PHE A 91 -11.36 2.22 -16.34
CA PHE A 91 -12.44 1.29 -16.00
C PHE A 91 -13.79 1.85 -16.43
N CYS A 92 -14.09 3.11 -16.09
CA CYS A 92 -15.34 3.75 -16.51
C CYS A 92 -15.52 3.79 -18.03
N SER A 93 -14.44 4.04 -18.76
CA SER A 93 -14.48 4.01 -20.22
C SER A 93 -14.86 2.64 -20.78
N LYS A 94 -14.27 1.58 -20.21
CA LYS A 94 -14.56 0.20 -20.65
C LYS A 94 -15.97 -0.25 -20.28
N GLU A 95 -16.38 0.03 -19.05
CA GLU A 95 -17.62 -0.51 -18.48
C GLU A 95 -18.84 0.30 -18.91
N TYR A 96 -18.72 1.61 -19.00
CA TYR A 96 -19.85 2.52 -19.25
C TYR A 96 -19.78 3.24 -20.60
N GLY A 97 -18.74 2.97 -21.41
CA GLY A 97 -18.59 3.57 -22.73
C GLY A 97 -18.34 5.09 -22.71
N VAL A 98 -17.92 5.66 -21.57
CA VAL A 98 -17.57 7.08 -21.48
C VAL A 98 -16.20 7.35 -22.06
N SER A 99 -15.93 8.62 -22.45
CA SER A 99 -14.63 9.01 -22.96
C SER A 99 -13.52 8.75 -21.94
N ASP A 100 -12.45 8.07 -22.36
CA ASP A 100 -11.28 7.84 -21.50
C ASP A 100 -10.42 9.11 -21.41
N ILE A 101 -10.44 9.75 -20.26
CA ILE A 101 -9.61 10.92 -19.97
C ILE A 101 -8.24 10.54 -19.36
N SER A 102 -8.03 9.24 -19.10
CA SER A 102 -6.81 8.79 -18.42
C SER A 102 -5.50 9.07 -19.15
N PRO A 103 -5.44 9.10 -20.52
CA PRO A 103 -4.22 9.46 -21.23
C PRO A 103 -3.79 10.91 -21.00
N ASP A 104 -4.76 11.82 -20.79
CA ASP A 104 -4.53 13.25 -20.66
C ASP A 104 -4.21 13.70 -19.23
N ILE A 105 -4.09 12.74 -18.30
CA ILE A 105 -3.72 12.99 -16.91
C ILE A 105 -2.25 12.59 -16.72
N ASP A 106 -1.38 13.58 -16.54
CA ASP A 106 0.04 13.37 -16.33
C ASP A 106 0.33 12.76 -14.94
N VAL A 107 1.16 11.73 -14.92
CA VAL A 107 1.69 11.18 -13.65
C VAL A 107 2.95 11.93 -13.26
N PRO A 108 3.02 12.53 -12.06
CA PRO A 108 4.23 13.21 -11.60
C PRO A 108 5.45 12.29 -11.64
N ARG A 109 6.57 12.81 -12.15
CA ARG A 109 7.84 12.08 -12.14
C ARG A 109 8.44 12.15 -10.75
N ILE A 110 8.68 10.97 -10.17
CA ILE A 110 9.33 10.85 -8.86
C ILE A 110 10.80 10.52 -9.11
N PRO A 111 11.75 11.33 -8.61
CA PRO A 111 13.15 10.95 -8.64
C PRO A 111 13.37 9.64 -7.89
N LYS A 112 14.06 8.68 -8.52
CA LYS A 112 14.47 7.45 -7.84
C LYS A 112 15.50 7.81 -6.77
N ARG A 113 15.12 7.69 -5.51
CA ARG A 113 16.08 7.78 -4.39
C ARG A 113 16.61 6.38 -4.11
N LEU A 114 17.92 6.27 -3.98
CA LEU A 114 18.52 5.03 -3.49
C LEU A 114 18.09 4.80 -2.03
N PRO A 115 17.71 3.58 -1.67
CA PRO A 115 17.43 3.24 -0.28
C PRO A 115 18.66 3.54 0.59
N LYS A 116 18.44 4.20 1.72
CA LYS A 116 19.47 4.33 2.76
C LYS A 116 19.44 3.04 3.58
N ALA A 117 20.36 2.12 3.30
CA ALA A 117 20.54 0.95 4.14
C ALA A 117 21.30 1.35 5.41
N LEU A 118 20.92 0.75 6.54
CA LEU A 118 21.68 0.86 7.78
C LEU A 118 22.98 0.06 7.66
N SER A 119 24.05 0.55 8.26
CA SER A 119 25.28 -0.22 8.44
C SER A 119 25.09 -1.30 9.52
N ILE A 120 25.98 -2.28 9.54
CA ILE A 120 25.95 -3.34 10.57
C ILE A 120 26.06 -2.74 11.98
N SER A 121 26.89 -1.71 12.17
CA SER A 121 27.03 -1.04 13.46
C SER A 121 25.75 -0.33 13.90
N GLU A 122 25.02 0.30 12.97
CA GLU A 122 23.75 0.94 13.27
C GLU A 122 22.66 -0.08 13.60
N VAL A 123 22.65 -1.24 12.92
CA VAL A 123 21.73 -2.34 13.26
C VAL A 123 22.03 -2.90 14.65
N ASN A 124 23.30 -3.15 14.97
CA ASN A 124 23.69 -3.62 16.30
C ASN A 124 23.30 -2.62 17.39
N SER A 125 23.54 -1.33 17.18
CA SER A 125 23.12 -0.28 18.12
C SER A 125 21.59 -0.23 18.30
N LEU A 126 20.83 -0.52 17.25
CA LEU A 126 19.36 -0.58 17.31
C LEU A 126 18.89 -1.79 18.15
N ILE A 127 19.52 -2.95 17.97
CA ILE A 127 19.21 -4.18 18.72
C ILE A 127 19.56 -3.97 20.21
N ASP A 128 20.75 -3.45 20.50
CA ASP A 128 21.20 -3.20 21.87
C ASP A 128 20.34 -2.16 22.58
N GLY A 129 19.90 -1.14 21.84
CA GLY A 129 19.01 -0.09 22.32
C GLY A 129 17.57 -0.53 22.59
N ALA A 130 17.15 -1.68 22.09
CA ALA A 130 15.81 -2.21 22.32
C ALA A 130 15.60 -2.66 23.78
N GLY A 131 16.69 -2.93 24.54
CA GLY A 131 16.63 -3.33 25.93
C GLY A 131 16.40 -4.83 26.13
N SER A 132 16.24 -5.25 27.40
CA SER A 132 16.21 -6.65 27.80
C SER A 132 15.12 -7.02 28.81
N GLU A 133 14.11 -6.15 29.06
CA GLU A 133 13.07 -6.39 30.07
C GLU A 133 11.65 -6.11 29.54
N GLY A 134 10.70 -6.94 29.88
CA GLY A 134 9.29 -6.76 29.59
C GLY A 134 8.97 -6.51 28.12
N VAL A 135 8.36 -5.36 27.78
CA VAL A 135 8.00 -4.99 26.39
C VAL A 135 9.22 -4.89 25.49
N GLN A 136 10.38 -4.59 26.06
CA GLN A 136 11.65 -4.46 25.32
C GLN A 136 12.12 -5.82 24.74
N LEU A 137 11.82 -6.95 25.39
CA LEU A 137 12.10 -8.30 24.86
C LEU A 137 11.39 -8.51 23.54
N ARG A 138 10.10 -8.16 23.47
CA ARG A 138 9.32 -8.22 22.23
C ARG A 138 9.94 -7.37 21.12
N ASP A 139 10.32 -6.14 21.42
CA ASP A 139 10.85 -5.21 20.44
C ASP A 139 12.23 -5.68 19.93
N ARG A 140 13.07 -6.23 20.81
CA ARG A 140 14.31 -6.89 20.45
C ARG A 140 14.08 -8.10 19.55
N ALA A 141 13.16 -8.99 19.89
CA ALA A 141 12.82 -10.16 19.08
C ALA A 141 12.34 -9.75 17.67
N LEU A 142 11.52 -8.69 17.56
CA LEU A 142 11.07 -8.16 16.29
C LEU A 142 12.22 -7.66 15.41
N ILE A 143 13.17 -6.90 15.99
CA ILE A 143 14.32 -6.35 15.25
C ILE A 143 15.25 -7.49 14.80
N GLU A 144 15.56 -8.43 15.70
CA GLU A 144 16.39 -9.61 15.40
C GLU A 144 15.76 -10.46 14.28
N LEU A 145 14.45 -10.71 14.34
CA LEU A 145 13.71 -11.44 13.31
C LEU A 145 13.75 -10.71 11.95
N LEU A 146 13.51 -9.40 11.94
CA LEU A 146 13.57 -8.60 10.73
C LEU A 146 14.97 -8.64 10.09
N TYR A 147 15.99 -8.49 10.90
CA TYR A 147 17.39 -8.50 10.43
C TYR A 147 17.80 -9.88 9.92
N SER A 148 17.50 -10.94 10.67
CA SER A 148 17.88 -12.31 10.33
C SER A 148 17.13 -12.84 9.10
N SER A 149 15.83 -12.55 8.97
CA SER A 149 14.97 -13.16 7.95
C SER A 149 14.83 -12.31 6.70
N GLY A 150 15.06 -11.00 6.77
CA GLY A 150 14.70 -10.05 5.70
C GLY A 150 13.21 -10.03 5.39
N ALA A 151 12.36 -10.52 6.29
CA ALA A 151 10.92 -10.49 6.15
C ALA A 151 10.36 -9.06 6.28
N ARG A 152 9.16 -8.82 5.77
CA ARG A 152 8.50 -7.52 5.96
C ARG A 152 7.98 -7.39 7.38
N VAL A 153 7.94 -6.15 7.90
CA VAL A 153 7.38 -5.88 9.24
C VAL A 153 5.99 -6.52 9.41
N SER A 154 5.10 -6.37 8.42
CA SER A 154 3.77 -6.97 8.47
C SER A 154 3.76 -8.49 8.50
N GLU A 155 4.75 -9.14 7.90
CA GLU A 155 4.92 -10.59 7.93
C GLU A 155 5.37 -11.04 9.33
N VAL A 156 6.34 -10.34 9.91
CA VAL A 156 6.88 -10.68 11.24
C VAL A 156 5.83 -10.46 12.34
N VAL A 157 5.13 -9.32 12.35
CA VAL A 157 4.13 -9.03 13.39
C VAL A 157 2.86 -9.89 13.29
N SER A 158 2.68 -10.62 12.18
CA SER A 158 1.56 -11.54 11.99
C SER A 158 1.91 -13.00 12.29
N LEU A 159 3.16 -13.30 12.71
CA LEU A 159 3.58 -14.64 13.07
C LEU A 159 2.82 -15.15 14.31
N ASN A 160 2.52 -16.42 14.28
CA ASN A 160 2.00 -17.16 15.43
C ASN A 160 3.03 -18.24 15.84
N LEU A 161 2.89 -18.79 17.02
CA LEU A 161 3.80 -19.83 17.53
C LEU A 161 3.90 -21.04 16.59
N HIS A 162 2.81 -21.43 15.93
CA HIS A 162 2.81 -22.55 14.98
C HIS A 162 3.53 -22.25 13.64
N ASP A 163 3.80 -20.96 13.36
CA ASP A 163 4.57 -20.55 12.18
C ASP A 163 6.09 -20.69 12.42
N VAL A 164 6.52 -20.97 13.66
CA VAL A 164 7.92 -21.14 14.06
C VAL A 164 8.22 -22.62 14.23
N SER A 165 9.27 -23.11 13.57
CA SER A 165 9.75 -24.49 13.71
C SER A 165 11.24 -24.47 14.01
N SER A 166 11.65 -25.15 15.07
CA SER A 166 13.08 -25.33 15.40
C SER A 166 13.55 -26.68 14.85
N THR A 167 14.56 -26.64 13.99
CA THR A 167 15.17 -27.84 13.41
C THR A 167 16.42 -28.30 14.18
N THR A 168 17.12 -27.36 14.80
CA THR A 168 18.28 -27.59 15.68
C THR A 168 18.34 -26.49 16.73
N GLU A 169 19.28 -26.58 17.70
CA GLU A 169 19.49 -25.51 18.68
C GLU A 169 19.91 -24.18 18.07
N ASP A 170 20.59 -24.19 16.91
CA ASP A 170 21.14 -23.00 16.27
C ASP A 170 20.28 -22.44 15.13
N VAL A 171 19.36 -23.23 14.57
CA VAL A 171 18.58 -22.82 13.38
C VAL A 171 17.09 -23.08 13.63
N ALA A 172 16.33 -22.01 13.54
CA ALA A 172 14.88 -22.07 13.44
C ALA A 172 14.43 -21.65 12.03
N THR A 173 13.21 -21.99 11.69
CA THR A 173 12.56 -21.51 10.47
C THR A 173 11.24 -20.85 10.83
N ILE A 174 10.90 -19.81 10.09
CA ILE A 174 9.59 -19.16 10.19
C ILE A 174 8.85 -19.28 8.87
N MET A 175 7.55 -19.54 8.95
CA MET A 175 6.66 -19.49 7.79
C MET A 175 6.02 -18.12 7.70
N VAL A 176 6.36 -17.36 6.67
CA VAL A 176 5.85 -16.00 6.45
C VAL A 176 4.89 -15.97 5.28
N ARG A 177 3.79 -15.24 5.45
CA ARG A 177 2.73 -15.08 4.44
C ARG A 177 2.97 -13.84 3.61
N GLY A 178 3.41 -14.04 2.38
CA GLY A 178 3.77 -12.98 1.47
C GLY A 178 2.60 -12.33 0.74
N LYS A 179 2.92 -11.35 -0.09
CA LYS A 179 1.96 -10.66 -0.96
C LYS A 179 1.27 -11.66 -1.89
N GLY A 180 -0.07 -11.62 -1.91
CA GLY A 180 -0.88 -12.51 -2.74
C GLY A 180 -1.12 -13.90 -2.15
N GLY A 181 -0.92 -14.07 -0.81
CA GLY A 181 -1.19 -15.33 -0.12
C GLY A 181 -0.15 -16.43 -0.40
N LYS A 182 1.05 -16.06 -0.88
CA LYS A 182 2.15 -17.01 -1.08
C LYS A 182 2.95 -17.16 0.20
N ASP A 183 2.93 -18.35 0.76
CA ASP A 183 3.72 -18.69 1.95
C ASP A 183 5.15 -19.05 1.52
N ARG A 184 6.12 -18.68 2.35
CA ARG A 184 7.51 -19.11 2.23
C ARG A 184 8.12 -19.39 3.58
N ILE A 185 9.00 -20.37 3.61
CA ILE A 185 9.80 -20.71 4.79
C ILE A 185 11.11 -19.92 4.70
N VAL A 186 11.48 -19.26 5.79
CA VAL A 186 12.69 -18.46 5.90
C VAL A 186 13.49 -18.93 7.10
N PRO A 187 14.79 -19.26 6.95
CA PRO A 187 15.65 -19.59 8.09
C PRO A 187 15.91 -18.33 8.92
N VAL A 188 16.01 -18.50 10.22
CA VAL A 188 16.41 -17.48 11.19
C VAL A 188 17.61 -17.98 12.00
N GLY A 189 18.59 -17.10 12.22
CA GLY A 189 19.80 -17.45 12.96
C GLY A 189 19.60 -17.52 14.47
N SER A 190 20.61 -17.99 15.17
CA SER A 190 20.60 -18.25 16.62
C SER A 190 20.28 -17.03 17.48
N PHE A 191 20.67 -15.82 17.07
CA PHE A 191 20.35 -14.58 17.81
C PHE A 191 18.85 -14.30 17.81
N ALA A 192 18.21 -14.34 16.62
CA ALA A 192 16.77 -14.14 16.48
C ALA A 192 15.98 -15.24 17.18
N ARG A 193 16.46 -16.49 17.12
CA ARG A 193 15.85 -17.60 17.84
C ARG A 193 15.87 -17.35 19.35
N ARG A 194 17.02 -17.04 19.94
CA ARG A 194 17.14 -16.77 21.39
C ARG A 194 16.23 -15.63 21.81
N ALA A 195 16.20 -14.55 21.04
CA ALA A 195 15.32 -13.41 21.32
C ALA A 195 13.83 -13.73 21.24
N MET A 196 13.43 -14.84 20.59
CA MET A 196 12.05 -15.33 20.58
C MET A 196 11.76 -16.25 21.78
N ASP A 197 12.80 -16.91 22.33
CA ASP A 197 12.66 -17.83 23.46
C ASP A 197 12.60 -17.07 24.80
N ASP A 198 13.21 -15.85 24.90
CA ASP A 198 13.19 -14.94 26.05
C ASP A 198 11.81 -14.28 26.26
#